data_2a86f873af5b3da8d678a42cf637bfa4
#
_entry.id   2a86f873af5b3da8d678a42cf637bfa4
#
_cell.length_a   1.000
_cell.length_b   1.000
_cell.length_c   1.000
_cell.angle_alpha   90.00
_cell.angle_beta   90.00
_cell.angle_gamma   90.00
#
_symmetry.space_group_name_H-M   'P 1'
#
loop_
_entity.id
_entity.type
_entity.pdbx_description
1 polymer ?
#
loop_
_entity_poly.entity_id
_entity_poly.type
_entity_poly.pdbx_seq_one_letter_code
_entity_poly.pdbx_strand_id
1 'polypeptide(L)'
;MKAVTAKKRLGQHFLTDLSIAGRIADTVDVCPGIPVLEVGPGMGVLTRFLLEKPHRIKVVELDEESVAYLRSNLPQLQEENIIPDDFLKMHLDRLFGGEEFMLIGNYPYNISSQIFFK
;
A
#
# COMPACT_ATOMS: atom_id res chain seq x y z
N MET A 1 -15.80 14.96 10.62
CA MET A 1 -14.76 14.11 10.48
C MET A 1 -13.55 14.72 11.00
N LYS A 2 -12.90 13.97 11.64
CA LYS A 2 -11.76 14.45 12.09
C LYS A 2 -10.94 14.87 10.97
N ALA A 3 -10.30 15.86 11.15
CA ALA A 3 -9.42 16.29 10.20
C ALA A 3 -8.41 15.23 9.95
N VAL A 4 -8.30 14.84 8.77
CA VAL A 4 -7.14 14.14 8.35
C VAL A 4 -6.02 15.11 8.58
N THR A 5 -4.96 14.68 9.17
CA THR A 5 -3.86 15.56 9.44
C THR A 5 -3.37 16.19 8.15
N ALA A 6 -2.73 17.31 8.26
CA ALA A 6 -2.16 17.98 7.09
C ALA A 6 -1.22 17.06 6.33
N LYS A 7 -0.45 16.24 7.05
CA LYS A 7 0.47 15.30 6.44
C LYS A 7 -0.25 14.32 5.53
N LYS A 8 -1.32 13.73 6.04
CA LYS A 8 -2.06 12.73 5.28
C LYS A 8 -2.71 13.37 4.06
N ARG A 9 -3.19 14.59 4.23
CA ARG A 9 -3.82 15.31 3.13
C ARG A 9 -2.86 15.58 1.99
N LEU A 10 -1.63 15.95 2.31
CA LEU A 10 -0.62 16.19 1.30
C LEU A 10 -0.29 14.93 0.52
N GLY A 11 -0.16 13.80 1.22
CA GLY A 11 0.09 12.55 0.55
C GLY A 11 -1.04 12.16 -0.39
N GLN A 12 -2.27 12.34 0.07
CA GLN A 12 -3.42 12.04 -0.77
C GLN A 12 -3.49 12.95 -1.99
N HIS A 13 -3.08 14.21 -1.83
CA HIS A 13 -3.09 15.13 -2.95
C HIS A 13 -2.18 14.66 -4.07
N PHE A 14 -1.01 14.13 -3.74
CA PHE A 14 -0.12 13.58 -4.76
C PHE A 14 -0.79 12.48 -5.54
N LEU A 15 -1.59 11.65 -4.90
CA LEU A 15 -2.21 10.51 -5.55
C LEU A 15 -3.47 10.86 -6.34
N THR A 16 -3.86 12.13 -6.38
CA THR A 16 -4.92 12.53 -7.29
C THR A 16 -4.43 12.60 -8.73
N ASP A 17 -3.11 12.64 -8.94
CA ASP A 17 -2.55 12.57 -10.30
C ASP A 17 -2.29 11.11 -10.60
N LEU A 18 -3.17 10.52 -11.41
CA LEU A 18 -3.10 9.11 -11.71
C LEU A 18 -1.83 8.70 -12.46
N SER A 19 -1.26 9.62 -13.24
CA SER A 19 -0.02 9.29 -13.94
C SER A 19 1.14 9.12 -12.97
N ILE A 20 1.15 9.90 -11.89
CA ILE A 20 2.16 9.75 -10.84
C ILE A 20 1.96 8.43 -10.11
N ALA A 21 0.72 8.12 -9.76
CA ALA A 21 0.42 6.86 -9.06
C ALA A 21 0.83 5.66 -9.90
N GLY A 22 0.56 5.72 -11.21
CA GLY A 22 0.94 4.63 -12.10
C GLY A 22 2.45 4.45 -12.17
N ARG A 23 3.20 5.55 -12.21
CA ARG A 23 4.67 5.46 -12.27
C ARG A 23 5.24 4.91 -10.97
N ILE A 24 4.63 5.25 -9.83
CA ILE A 24 5.07 4.70 -8.56
C ILE A 24 4.79 3.20 -8.52
N ALA A 25 3.63 2.79 -9.00
CA ALA A 25 3.32 1.36 -9.05
C ALA A 25 4.30 0.61 -9.95
N ASP A 26 4.74 1.24 -11.03
CA ASP A 26 5.68 0.60 -11.95
C ASP A 26 7.02 0.30 -11.31
N THR A 27 7.35 0.91 -10.18
CA THR A 27 8.63 0.63 -9.53
C THR A 27 8.73 -0.82 -9.08
N VAL A 28 7.61 -1.52 -8.88
CA VAL A 28 7.67 -2.93 -8.48
C VAL A 28 8.11 -3.84 -9.61
N ASP A 29 8.15 -3.35 -10.84
CA ASP A 29 8.56 -4.15 -11.98
C ASP A 29 10.05 -4.50 -11.95
N VAL A 30 10.83 -3.83 -11.11
CA VAL A 30 12.27 -4.12 -11.01
C VAL A 30 12.55 -5.48 -10.39
N CYS A 31 11.59 -6.05 -9.66
CA CYS A 31 11.75 -7.35 -9.04
C CYS A 31 10.54 -8.23 -9.34
N PRO A 32 10.49 -8.80 -10.54
CA PRO A 32 9.33 -9.62 -10.94
C PRO A 32 9.09 -10.77 -9.96
N GLY A 33 7.83 -10.99 -9.62
CA GLY A 33 7.46 -12.11 -8.77
C GLY A 33 7.64 -11.92 -7.28
N ILE A 34 8.28 -10.83 -6.86
CA ILE A 34 8.46 -10.56 -5.44
C ILE A 34 7.17 -9.97 -4.87
N PRO A 35 6.70 -10.47 -3.72
CA PRO A 35 5.49 -9.91 -3.11
C PRO A 35 5.66 -8.44 -2.75
N VAL A 36 4.55 -7.72 -2.67
CA VAL A 36 4.55 -6.28 -2.40
C VAL A 36 3.67 -6.00 -1.19
N LEU A 37 4.19 -5.22 -0.25
CA LEU A 37 3.42 -4.70 0.86
C LEU A 37 3.25 -3.19 0.67
N GLU A 38 2.00 -2.75 0.58
CA GLU A 38 1.72 -1.32 0.52
C GLU A 38 1.33 -0.81 1.90
N VAL A 39 1.99 0.25 2.36
CA VAL A 39 1.71 0.85 3.66
C VAL A 39 0.89 2.11 3.45
N GLY A 40 -0.24 2.19 4.16
CA GLY A 40 -1.09 3.37 4.11
C GLY A 40 -1.80 3.59 2.79
N PRO A 41 -2.50 2.57 2.28
CA PRO A 41 -3.14 2.70 0.97
C PRO A 41 -4.26 3.75 0.91
N GLY A 42 -4.80 4.15 2.05
CA GLY A 42 -5.87 5.13 2.07
C GLY A 42 -7.05 4.66 1.25
N MET A 43 -7.43 5.43 0.24
CA MET A 43 -8.56 5.09 -0.62
C MET A 43 -8.15 4.22 -1.80
N GLY A 44 -6.94 3.70 -1.79
CA GLY A 44 -6.54 2.67 -2.73
C GLY A 44 -6.13 3.15 -4.11
N VAL A 45 -5.76 4.41 -4.26
CA VAL A 45 -5.37 4.93 -5.58
C VAL A 45 -4.16 4.18 -6.11
N LEU A 46 -3.10 4.09 -5.31
CA LEU A 46 -1.91 3.34 -5.69
C LEU A 46 -2.21 1.85 -5.75
N THR A 47 -3.02 1.38 -4.82
CA THR A 47 -3.39 -0.03 -4.72
C THR A 47 -4.01 -0.53 -6.02
N ARG A 48 -4.87 0.26 -6.65
CA ARG A 48 -5.53 -0.14 -7.88
C ARG A 48 -4.52 -0.47 -8.98
N PHE A 49 -3.48 0.33 -9.09
CA PHE A 49 -2.43 0.07 -10.07
C PHE A 49 -1.62 -1.16 -9.70
N LEU A 50 -1.34 -1.34 -8.41
CA LEU A 50 -0.58 -2.50 -7.96
C LEU A 50 -1.33 -3.80 -8.22
N LEU A 51 -2.65 -3.79 -8.07
CA LEU A 51 -3.46 -4.99 -8.29
C LEU A 51 -3.46 -5.45 -9.74
N GLU A 52 -3.06 -4.59 -10.66
CA GLU A 52 -2.93 -4.97 -12.07
C GLU A 52 -1.60 -5.61 -12.39
N LYS A 53 -0.68 -5.62 -11.43
CA LYS A 53 0.66 -6.18 -11.62
C LYS A 53 0.67 -7.65 -11.25
N PRO A 54 1.58 -8.44 -11.84
CA PRO A 54 1.66 -9.87 -11.50
C PRO A 54 2.44 -10.09 -10.20
N HIS A 55 2.00 -9.47 -9.13
CA HIS A 55 2.60 -9.58 -7.81
C HIS A 55 1.53 -9.91 -6.79
N ARG A 56 1.92 -10.62 -5.74
CA ARG A 56 1.05 -10.79 -4.58
C ARG A 56 1.07 -9.48 -3.81
N ILE A 57 -0.09 -8.92 -3.55
CA ILE A 57 -0.20 -7.61 -2.92
C ILE A 57 -0.88 -7.75 -1.58
N LYS A 58 -0.25 -7.22 -0.54
CA LYS A 58 -0.88 -7.03 0.76
C LYS A 58 -0.83 -5.55 1.10
N VAL A 59 -1.82 -5.08 1.84
CA VAL A 59 -1.84 -3.69 2.29
C VAL A 59 -1.98 -3.66 3.79
N VAL A 60 -1.35 -2.68 4.43
CA VAL A 60 -1.50 -2.48 5.86
C VAL A 60 -2.02 -1.07 6.07
N GLU A 61 -3.13 -0.95 6.80
CA GLU A 61 -3.81 0.33 6.99
C GLU A 61 -4.37 0.37 8.39
N LEU A 62 -4.03 1.41 9.13
CA LEU A 62 -4.49 1.58 10.50
C LEU A 62 -5.86 2.25 10.58
N ASP A 63 -6.18 3.10 9.63
CA ASP A 63 -7.40 3.89 9.65
C ASP A 63 -8.62 3.02 9.31
N GLU A 64 -9.58 2.95 10.23
CA GLU A 64 -10.74 2.08 10.07
C GLU A 64 -11.61 2.46 8.88
N GLU A 65 -11.76 3.74 8.61
CA GLU A 65 -12.54 4.18 7.47
C GLU A 65 -11.89 3.76 6.15
N SER A 66 -10.57 3.86 6.10
CA SER A 66 -9.85 3.43 4.91
C SER A 66 -9.95 1.94 4.69
N VAL A 67 -9.85 1.16 5.77
CA VAL A 67 -10.01 -0.30 5.66
C VAL A 67 -11.40 -0.64 5.13
N ALA A 68 -12.43 0.02 5.65
CA ALA A 68 -13.79 -0.22 5.19
C ALA A 68 -13.95 0.15 3.71
N TYR A 69 -13.33 1.26 3.31
CA TYR A 69 -13.40 1.69 1.93
C TYR A 69 -12.74 0.68 0.99
N LEU A 70 -11.59 0.16 1.39
CA LEU A 70 -10.88 -0.84 0.57
C LEU A 70 -11.73 -2.10 0.40
N ARG A 71 -12.35 -2.55 1.48
CA ARG A 71 -13.21 -3.74 1.43
C ARG A 71 -14.38 -3.55 0.48
N SER A 72 -14.94 -2.36 0.46
CA SER A 72 -16.12 -2.10 -0.34
C SER A 72 -15.81 -1.81 -1.80
N ASN A 73 -14.65 -1.24 -2.09
CA ASN A 73 -14.38 -0.67 -3.41
C ASN A 73 -13.30 -1.39 -4.20
N LEU A 74 -12.57 -2.32 -3.59
CA LEU A 74 -11.52 -3.06 -4.27
C LEU A 74 -11.78 -4.56 -4.13
N PRO A 75 -12.71 -5.10 -4.89
CA PRO A 75 -13.05 -6.53 -4.76
C PRO A 75 -11.90 -7.46 -5.13
N GLN A 76 -10.93 -7.00 -5.92
CA GLN A 76 -9.77 -7.82 -6.26
C GLN A 76 -8.84 -8.00 -5.07
N LEU A 77 -8.94 -7.13 -4.07
CA LEU A 77 -8.10 -7.20 -2.88
C LEU A 77 -8.83 -8.06 -1.85
N GLN A 78 -8.35 -9.26 -1.66
CA GLN A 78 -9.01 -10.20 -0.76
C GLN A 78 -8.87 -9.78 0.69
N GLU A 79 -9.82 -10.18 1.50
CA GLU A 79 -9.88 -9.78 2.91
C GLU A 79 -8.59 -10.12 3.64
N GLU A 80 -8.02 -11.29 3.39
CA GLU A 80 -6.81 -11.70 4.09
C GLU A 80 -5.60 -10.86 3.71
N ASN A 81 -5.69 -10.09 2.64
CA ASN A 81 -4.59 -9.24 2.21
C ASN A 81 -4.74 -7.80 2.67
N ILE A 82 -5.82 -7.49 3.41
CA ILE A 82 -6.01 -6.20 4.04
C ILE A 82 -5.70 -6.35 5.51
N ILE A 83 -4.60 -5.75 5.95
CA ILE A 83 -4.12 -5.91 7.32
C ILE A 83 -4.43 -4.63 8.10
N PRO A 84 -5.43 -4.66 8.99
CA PRO A 84 -5.83 -3.45 9.73
C PRO A 84 -4.95 -3.30 10.97
N ASP A 85 -3.72 -2.88 10.78
CA ASP A 85 -2.75 -2.86 11.86
C ASP A 85 -1.81 -1.68 11.70
N ASP A 86 -0.98 -1.48 12.72
CA ASP A 86 0.03 -0.44 12.73
C ASP A 86 1.32 -1.02 12.16
N PHE A 87 1.72 -0.51 11.01
CA PHE A 87 2.92 -0.98 10.33
C PHE A 87 4.13 -0.98 11.24
N LEU A 88 4.26 0.03 12.10
CA LEU A 88 5.43 0.17 12.96
C LEU A 88 5.51 -0.90 14.04
N LYS A 89 4.41 -1.61 14.29
CA LYS A 89 4.35 -2.64 15.32
C LYS A 89 4.30 -4.04 14.75
N MET A 90 4.36 -4.18 13.44
CA MET A 90 4.20 -5.49 12.82
C MET A 90 5.49 -6.27 12.77
N HIS A 91 5.33 -7.59 12.72
CA HIS A 91 6.45 -8.49 12.49
C HIS A 91 6.56 -8.74 10.99
N LEU A 92 7.36 -7.92 10.32
CA LEU A 92 7.43 -7.93 8.87
C LEU A 92 7.93 -9.25 8.29
N ASP A 93 8.78 -9.94 9.04
CA ASP A 93 9.35 -11.19 8.59
C ASP A 93 8.34 -12.30 8.43
N ARG A 94 7.12 -12.11 8.94
CA ARG A 94 6.08 -13.14 8.88
C ARG A 94 5.02 -12.89 7.82
N LEU A 95 5.03 -11.71 7.22
CA LEU A 95 3.94 -11.32 6.32
C LEU A 95 3.81 -12.20 5.10
N PHE A 96 4.92 -12.64 4.57
CA PHE A 96 4.93 -13.46 3.35
C PHE A 96 5.66 -14.77 3.61
N GLY A 97 5.50 -15.32 4.81
CA GLY A 97 6.10 -16.61 5.12
C GLY A 97 7.62 -16.61 5.12
N GLY A 98 8.21 -15.47 5.44
CA GLY A 98 9.67 -15.35 5.45
C GLY A 98 10.29 -15.00 4.12
N GLU A 99 9.48 -14.84 3.08
CA GLU A 99 10.00 -14.44 1.77
C GLU A 99 10.37 -12.97 1.75
N GLU A 100 11.29 -12.62 0.85
CA GLU A 100 11.58 -11.22 0.54
C GLU A 100 10.33 -10.55 0.01
N PHE A 101 10.21 -9.27 0.25
CA PHE A 101 9.10 -8.51 -0.31
C PHE A 101 9.54 -7.06 -0.54
N MET A 102 8.81 -6.37 -1.41
CA MET A 102 9.03 -4.96 -1.66
C MET A 102 8.06 -4.17 -0.79
N LEU A 103 8.56 -3.08 -0.22
CA LEU A 103 7.73 -2.17 0.55
C LEU A 103 7.49 -0.93 -0.28
N ILE A 104 6.23 -0.54 -0.41
CA ILE A 104 5.85 0.66 -1.12
C ILE A 104 4.82 1.39 -0.28
N GLY A 105 4.85 2.71 -0.32
CA GLY A 105 3.90 3.44 0.50
C GLY A 105 3.78 4.88 0.12
N ASN A 106 2.62 5.44 0.48
CA ASN A 106 2.34 6.84 0.36
C ASN A 106 2.44 7.45 1.74
N TYR A 107 3.58 8.05 2.03
CA TYR A 107 3.80 8.69 3.32
C TYR A 107 3.37 10.15 3.24
N PRO A 108 3.09 10.78 4.39
CA PRO A 108 2.50 12.12 4.39
C PRO A 108 3.24 13.17 3.57
N TYR A 109 4.55 13.12 3.50
CA TYR A 109 5.30 14.13 2.78
C TYR A 109 6.11 13.59 1.64
N ASN A 110 6.07 12.28 1.43
CA ASN A 110 6.77 11.71 0.30
C ASN A 110 6.20 10.34 0.01
N ILE A 111 6.53 9.84 -1.16
CA ILE A 111 6.12 8.52 -1.61
C ILE A 111 7.41 7.76 -1.86
N SER A 112 7.49 6.57 -1.31
CA SER A 112 8.71 5.81 -1.43
C SER A 112 8.44 4.34 -1.70
N SER A 113 9.44 3.67 -2.23
CA SER A 113 9.42 2.23 -2.33
C SER A 113 10.80 1.71 -1.92
N GLN A 114 10.80 0.58 -1.26
CA GLN A 114 12.03 -0.05 -0.78
C GLN A 114 11.90 -1.55 -0.89
N ILE A 115 13.03 -2.21 -1.00
CA ILE A 115 13.07 -3.66 -1.08
C ILE A 115 13.68 -4.18 0.20
N PHE A 116 12.97 -5.12 0.85
CA PHE A 116 13.43 -5.73 2.08
C PHE A 116 13.74 -7.20 1.82
N PHE A 117 14.90 -7.63 2.29
CA PHE A 117 15.35 -9.00 2.16
C PHE A 117 15.63 -9.56 3.53
N LYS A 118 15.29 -10.83 3.69
CA LYS A 118 15.59 -11.52 4.93
C LYS A 118 16.97 -12.11 4.89
#